data_e2d7938634607d08683577c4609b0b7c
#
_entry.id   e2d7938634607d08683577c4609b0b7c
#
_cell.length_a   1.000
_cell.length_b   1.000
_cell.length_c   1.000
_cell.angle_alpha   90.00
_cell.angle_beta   90.00
_cell.angle_gamma   90.00
#
_symmetry.space_group_name_H-M   'P 1'
#
loop_
_entity.id
_entity.type
_entity.pdbx_description
1 polymer ?
#
loop_
_entity_poly.entity_id
_entity_poly.type
_entity_poly.pdbx_seq_one_letter_code
_entity_poly.pdbx_strand_id
1 'polypeptide(L)'
;MKTFDYRGFYKKYDMNGEIHIGTGIVKVHDIFDELPIFMKGADCLFVDPPCSEGNMKSFYTKSGKEKRNNINLFNGRLFELIDEINPKHLFIETFAANNETIFNRLSERYIVKEFPSYYYGNKKNNCFIFYATVEENEFELPYLDEEKIIEFICQNLDFETIGDLCMGKGLVGFYANKHNKKFAGTELNEKRLACLIEHINQNKIIVR
;
A
#
# COMPACT_ATOMS: atom_id res chain seq x y z
N MET A 1 8.34 -17.19 -21.20
CA MET A 1 7.45 -16.41 -20.33
C MET A 1 8.17 -16.21 -19.01
N LYS A 2 8.55 -15.00 -18.60
CA LYS A 2 9.17 -14.79 -17.28
C LYS A 2 8.12 -15.14 -16.22
N THR A 3 8.35 -16.20 -15.48
CA THR A 3 7.48 -16.59 -14.37
C THR A 3 7.70 -15.61 -13.23
N PHE A 4 6.68 -14.81 -12.89
CA PHE A 4 6.68 -13.93 -11.72
C PHE A 4 6.43 -14.76 -10.44
N ASP A 5 7.36 -15.65 -10.11
CA ASP A 5 7.26 -16.49 -8.91
C ASP A 5 7.95 -15.91 -7.68
N TYR A 6 8.63 -14.75 -7.88
CA TYR A 6 9.35 -14.05 -6.82
C TYR A 6 10.21 -15.00 -5.98
N ARG A 7 11.03 -15.83 -6.66
CA ARG A 7 11.90 -16.85 -6.06
C ARG A 7 11.16 -18.00 -5.37
N GLY A 8 9.87 -18.14 -5.63
CA GLY A 8 9.06 -19.23 -5.08
C GLY A 8 8.81 -19.14 -3.56
N PHE A 9 8.95 -17.96 -2.94
CA PHE A 9 8.76 -17.78 -1.50
C PHE A 9 7.40 -18.26 -1.00
N TYR A 10 6.33 -18.04 -1.79
CA TYR A 10 4.98 -18.49 -1.45
C TYR A 10 4.86 -20.00 -1.18
N LYS A 11 5.78 -20.82 -1.70
CA LYS A 11 5.80 -22.27 -1.47
C LYS A 11 6.29 -22.63 -0.06
N LYS A 12 6.87 -21.70 0.68
CA LYS A 12 7.43 -21.91 2.03
C LYS A 12 6.40 -21.66 3.13
N TYR A 13 5.32 -20.94 2.82
CA TYR A 13 4.37 -20.41 3.80
C TYR A 13 2.95 -20.86 3.49
N ASP A 14 2.14 -21.09 4.53
CA ASP A 14 0.70 -21.15 4.36
C ASP A 14 0.18 -19.73 4.15
N MET A 15 -0.33 -19.47 2.94
CA MET A 15 -0.86 -18.16 2.53
C MET A 15 -2.37 -18.05 2.73
N ASN A 16 -2.99 -19.01 3.41
CA ASN A 16 -4.43 -18.99 3.69
C ASN A 16 -4.74 -18.22 4.98
N GLY A 17 -5.85 -17.48 4.97
CA GLY A 17 -6.33 -16.76 6.13
C GLY A 17 -5.46 -15.55 6.52
N GLU A 18 -5.50 -15.21 7.81
CA GLU A 18 -4.69 -14.13 8.40
C GLU A 18 -3.31 -14.64 8.78
N ILE A 19 -2.28 -13.90 8.39
CA ILE A 19 -0.88 -14.24 8.62
C ILE A 19 -0.31 -13.22 9.59
N HIS A 20 0.08 -13.67 10.78
CA HIS A 20 0.76 -12.85 11.77
C HIS A 20 2.27 -12.91 11.52
N ILE A 21 2.88 -11.74 11.26
CA ILE A 21 4.32 -11.63 10.95
C ILE A 21 4.92 -10.34 11.51
N GLY A 22 6.02 -10.47 12.28
CA GLY A 22 6.63 -9.33 12.96
C GLY A 22 5.61 -8.60 13.85
N THR A 23 5.43 -7.31 13.63
CA THR A 23 4.50 -6.46 14.37
C THR A 23 3.10 -6.37 13.73
N GLY A 24 2.81 -7.15 12.67
CA GLY A 24 1.59 -6.94 11.89
C GLY A 24 0.81 -8.19 11.52
N ILE A 25 -0.30 -7.93 10.82
CA ILE A 25 -1.23 -8.93 10.29
C ILE A 25 -1.45 -8.65 8.82
N VAL A 26 -1.35 -9.68 7.99
CA VAL A 26 -1.57 -9.57 6.54
C VAL A 26 -2.44 -10.70 6.01
N LYS A 27 -3.06 -10.48 4.84
CA LYS A 27 -3.93 -11.47 4.21
C LYS A 27 -3.86 -11.37 2.68
N VAL A 28 -3.89 -12.53 2.02
CA VAL A 28 -4.17 -12.57 0.57
C VAL A 28 -5.65 -12.25 0.36
N HIS A 29 -5.93 -11.12 -0.30
CA HIS A 29 -7.28 -10.57 -0.34
C HIS A 29 -7.53 -9.79 -1.63
N ASP A 30 -8.73 -9.91 -2.18
CA ASP A 30 -9.20 -9.05 -3.27
C ASP A 30 -9.91 -7.83 -2.68
N ILE A 31 -9.56 -6.64 -3.13
CA ILE A 31 -10.15 -5.38 -2.66
C ILE A 31 -11.70 -5.34 -2.80
N PHE A 32 -12.26 -6.16 -3.69
CA PHE A 32 -13.72 -6.27 -3.90
C PHE A 32 -14.43 -7.17 -2.89
N ASP A 33 -13.68 -7.90 -2.08
CA ASP A 33 -14.26 -8.69 -0.97
C ASP A 33 -14.52 -7.78 0.25
N GLU A 34 -15.14 -8.33 1.31
CA GLU A 34 -15.37 -7.61 2.57
C GLU A 34 -14.05 -7.23 3.25
N LEU A 35 -13.98 -6.02 3.82
CA LEU A 35 -12.79 -5.55 4.53
C LEU A 35 -12.43 -6.49 5.69
N PRO A 36 -11.21 -7.04 5.76
CA PRO A 36 -10.78 -7.82 6.91
C PRO A 36 -10.82 -7.02 8.19
N ILE A 37 -11.31 -7.62 9.28
CA ILE A 37 -11.58 -6.91 10.53
C ILE A 37 -10.32 -6.24 11.12
N PHE A 38 -9.15 -6.84 10.94
CA PHE A 38 -7.88 -6.32 11.43
C PHE A 38 -7.45 -5.01 10.74
N MET A 39 -7.99 -4.70 9.56
CA MET A 39 -7.73 -3.43 8.86
C MET A 39 -8.43 -2.24 9.51
N LYS A 40 -9.54 -2.44 10.22
CA LYS A 40 -10.33 -1.38 10.86
C LYS A 40 -9.60 -0.64 11.99
N GLY A 41 -8.50 -1.21 12.48
CA GLY A 41 -7.68 -0.59 13.52
C GLY A 41 -6.55 0.30 12.99
N ALA A 42 -6.41 0.47 11.68
CA ALA A 42 -5.35 1.29 11.10
C ALA A 42 -5.71 2.78 11.20
N ASP A 43 -4.92 3.55 11.94
CA ASP A 43 -5.05 5.00 12.10
C ASP A 43 -4.23 5.79 11.07
N CYS A 44 -3.33 5.10 10.35
CA CYS A 44 -2.58 5.59 9.20
C CYS A 44 -2.77 4.62 8.03
N LEU A 45 -2.90 5.13 6.80
CA LEU A 45 -2.85 4.31 5.59
C LEU A 45 -1.78 4.86 4.62
N PHE A 46 -1.05 3.96 3.98
CA PHE A 46 -0.26 4.26 2.78
C PHE A 46 -0.69 3.29 1.67
N VAL A 47 -1.13 3.82 0.54
CA VAL A 47 -1.69 3.01 -0.55
C VAL A 47 -1.09 3.43 -1.89
N ASP A 48 -0.52 2.45 -2.63
CA ASP A 48 -0.11 2.58 -4.04
C ASP A 48 -1.08 1.78 -4.93
N PRO A 49 -2.21 2.38 -5.36
CA PRO A 49 -3.19 1.67 -6.16
C PRO A 49 -2.73 1.49 -7.62
N PRO A 50 -3.33 0.55 -8.38
CA PRO A 50 -3.07 0.45 -9.81
C PRO A 50 -3.30 1.78 -10.54
N CYS A 51 -2.32 2.22 -11.31
CA CYS A 51 -2.36 3.51 -12.00
C CYS A 51 -3.19 3.51 -13.31
N SER A 52 -3.60 2.34 -13.79
CA SER A 52 -4.35 2.21 -15.04
C SER A 52 -5.07 0.87 -15.15
N GLU A 53 -6.05 0.77 -16.06
CA GLU A 53 -6.71 -0.50 -16.38
C GLU A 53 -5.73 -1.59 -16.82
N GLY A 54 -4.73 -1.24 -17.63
CA GLY A 54 -3.70 -2.18 -18.08
C GLY A 54 -2.85 -2.71 -16.93
N ASN A 55 -2.51 -1.84 -15.98
CA ASN A 55 -1.78 -2.18 -14.77
C ASN A 55 -2.61 -3.10 -13.87
N MET A 56 -3.85 -2.73 -13.59
CA MET A 56 -4.81 -3.55 -12.83
C MET A 56 -5.01 -4.93 -13.45
N LYS A 57 -5.32 -4.99 -14.76
CA LYS A 57 -5.46 -6.26 -15.50
C LYS A 57 -4.23 -7.15 -15.38
N SER A 58 -3.02 -6.56 -15.40
CA SER A 58 -1.76 -7.28 -15.22
C SER A 58 -1.66 -7.89 -13.82
N PHE A 59 -2.08 -7.17 -12.78
CA PHE A 59 -2.07 -7.69 -11.40
C PHE A 59 -3.01 -8.86 -11.21
N TYR A 60 -4.25 -8.76 -11.67
CA TYR A 60 -5.22 -9.87 -11.64
C TYR A 60 -4.70 -11.09 -12.42
N THR A 61 -4.15 -10.89 -13.62
CA THR A 61 -3.57 -11.99 -14.41
C THR A 61 -2.40 -12.67 -13.68
N LYS A 62 -1.53 -11.90 -13.02
CA LYS A 62 -0.37 -12.43 -12.30
C LYS A 62 -0.76 -13.17 -11.01
N SER A 63 -1.87 -12.79 -10.41
CA SER A 63 -2.43 -13.48 -9.23
C SER A 63 -3.21 -14.75 -9.57
N GLY A 64 -3.46 -15.01 -10.86
CA GLY A 64 -4.28 -16.15 -11.31
C GLY A 64 -5.79 -15.95 -11.07
N LYS A 65 -6.19 -14.72 -10.77
CA LYS A 65 -7.61 -14.38 -10.54
C LYS A 65 -8.29 -13.93 -11.83
N GLU A 66 -9.64 -13.94 -11.81
CA GLU A 66 -10.43 -13.43 -12.91
C GLU A 66 -10.05 -11.97 -13.22
N LYS A 67 -9.90 -11.67 -14.52
CA LYS A 67 -9.43 -10.34 -14.96
C LYS A 67 -10.47 -9.27 -14.68
N ARG A 68 -10.06 -8.26 -13.93
CA ARG A 68 -10.80 -7.02 -13.77
C ARG A 68 -10.08 -5.91 -14.53
N ASN A 69 -10.82 -5.01 -15.16
CA ASN A 69 -10.25 -3.96 -16.02
C ASN A 69 -10.97 -2.61 -15.89
N ASN A 70 -11.86 -2.44 -14.92
CA ASN A 70 -12.51 -1.17 -14.68
C ASN A 70 -11.84 -0.43 -13.51
N ILE A 71 -10.94 0.49 -13.82
CA ILE A 71 -10.19 1.25 -12.83
C ILE A 71 -11.10 2.17 -11.99
N ASN A 72 -12.19 2.67 -12.56
CA ASN A 72 -13.11 3.52 -11.81
C ASN A 72 -13.86 2.73 -10.72
N LEU A 73 -14.26 1.48 -11.03
CA LEU A 73 -14.83 0.60 -10.01
C LEU A 73 -13.81 0.25 -8.92
N PHE A 74 -12.55 0.03 -9.31
CA PHE A 74 -11.47 -0.21 -8.34
C PHE A 74 -11.28 0.99 -7.42
N ASN A 75 -11.16 2.19 -7.99
CA ASN A 75 -10.99 3.41 -7.20
C ASN A 75 -12.20 3.68 -6.31
N GLY A 76 -13.43 3.47 -6.82
CA GLY A 76 -14.64 3.57 -6.01
C GLY A 76 -14.58 2.65 -4.80
N ARG A 77 -14.25 1.36 -5.02
CA ARG A 77 -14.13 0.38 -3.93
C ARG A 77 -12.99 0.73 -2.95
N LEU A 78 -11.86 1.20 -3.45
CA LEU A 78 -10.75 1.65 -2.61
C LEU A 78 -11.20 2.75 -1.65
N PHE A 79 -11.91 3.77 -2.13
CA PHE A 79 -12.41 4.85 -1.29
C PHE A 79 -13.49 4.39 -0.31
N GLU A 80 -14.37 3.45 -0.68
CA GLU A 80 -15.31 2.83 0.27
C GLU A 80 -14.56 2.16 1.44
N LEU A 81 -13.50 1.42 1.15
CA LEU A 81 -12.69 0.78 2.20
C LEU A 81 -11.92 1.80 3.05
N ILE A 82 -11.39 2.85 2.45
CA ILE A 82 -10.77 3.96 3.19
C ILE A 82 -11.78 4.62 4.12
N ASP A 83 -13.01 4.86 3.65
CA ASP A 83 -14.08 5.43 4.47
C ASP A 83 -14.49 4.48 5.62
N GLU A 84 -14.50 3.16 5.37
CA GLU A 84 -14.80 2.15 6.40
C GLU A 84 -13.69 2.05 7.48
N ILE A 85 -12.42 2.18 7.08
CA ILE A 85 -11.26 2.21 8.01
C ILE A 85 -11.23 3.52 8.78
N ASN A 86 -11.53 4.63 8.13
CA ASN A 86 -11.55 5.99 8.70
C ASN A 86 -10.22 6.42 9.33
N PRO A 87 -9.09 6.38 8.61
CA PRO A 87 -7.78 6.70 9.17
C PRO A 87 -7.65 8.20 9.50
N LYS A 88 -6.79 8.52 10.47
CA LYS A 88 -6.39 9.92 10.75
C LYS A 88 -5.44 10.47 9.71
N HIS A 89 -4.55 9.59 9.21
CA HIS A 89 -3.51 9.92 8.24
C HIS A 89 -3.65 8.98 7.04
N LEU A 90 -3.72 9.55 5.84
CA LEU A 90 -3.85 8.79 4.61
C LEU A 90 -2.83 9.30 3.59
N PHE A 91 -2.01 8.40 3.08
CA PHE A 91 -1.08 8.64 1.98
C PHE A 91 -1.55 7.84 0.77
N ILE A 92 -1.75 8.51 -0.37
CA ILE A 92 -2.05 7.85 -1.64
C ILE A 92 -1.00 8.26 -2.66
N GLU A 93 -0.30 7.27 -3.19
CA GLU A 93 0.64 7.46 -4.27
C GLU A 93 -0.08 7.44 -5.62
N THR A 94 0.25 8.39 -6.49
CA THR A 94 -0.42 8.53 -7.79
C THR A 94 0.54 8.96 -8.91
N PHE A 95 0.16 8.65 -10.15
CA PHE A 95 0.74 9.26 -11.33
C PHE A 95 -0.04 10.53 -11.73
N ALA A 96 0.63 11.46 -12.40
CA ALA A 96 0.05 12.76 -12.79
C ALA A 96 -1.33 12.68 -13.48
N ALA A 97 -1.60 11.62 -14.25
CA ALA A 97 -2.86 11.45 -14.96
C ALA A 97 -4.11 11.27 -14.08
N ASN A 98 -3.95 10.92 -12.81
CA ASN A 98 -5.06 10.62 -11.90
C ASN A 98 -5.15 11.60 -10.72
N ASN A 99 -4.25 12.58 -10.66
CA ASN A 99 -4.11 13.45 -9.50
C ASN A 99 -5.39 14.21 -9.15
N GLU A 100 -6.00 14.87 -10.15
CA GLU A 100 -7.17 15.72 -9.90
C GLU A 100 -8.36 14.93 -9.34
N THR A 101 -8.63 13.75 -9.88
CA THR A 101 -9.75 12.91 -9.42
C THR A 101 -9.55 12.45 -7.99
N ILE A 102 -8.34 12.01 -7.64
CA ILE A 102 -8.01 11.55 -6.28
C ILE A 102 -7.98 12.73 -5.32
N PHE A 103 -7.34 13.84 -5.72
CA PHE A 103 -7.28 15.05 -4.91
C PHE A 103 -8.69 15.56 -4.53
N ASN A 104 -9.59 15.68 -5.52
CA ASN A 104 -10.96 16.15 -5.28
C ASN A 104 -11.69 15.21 -4.32
N ARG A 105 -11.58 13.90 -4.51
CA ARG A 105 -12.24 12.93 -3.62
C ARG A 105 -11.69 12.98 -2.19
N LEU A 106 -10.38 13.15 -2.01
CA LEU A 106 -9.78 13.32 -0.70
C LEU A 106 -10.22 14.62 -0.03
N SER A 107 -10.30 15.71 -0.79
CA SER A 107 -10.65 17.05 -0.29
C SER A 107 -12.09 17.17 0.19
N GLU A 108 -12.96 16.20 -0.14
CA GLU A 108 -14.33 16.14 0.43
C GLU A 108 -14.33 15.91 1.94
N ARG A 109 -13.24 15.35 2.48
CA ARG A 109 -13.20 14.87 3.87
C ARG A 109 -11.94 15.24 4.63
N TYR A 110 -10.82 15.43 3.93
CA TYR A 110 -9.51 15.65 4.50
C TYR A 110 -8.92 16.99 4.08
N ILE A 111 -8.00 17.48 4.89
CA ILE A 111 -7.03 18.51 4.49
C ILE A 111 -5.96 17.79 3.69
N VAL A 112 -5.73 18.22 2.44
CA VAL A 112 -4.86 17.51 1.49
C VAL A 112 -3.64 18.35 1.14
N LYS A 113 -2.45 17.74 1.26
CA LYS A 113 -1.17 18.28 0.77
C LYS A 113 -0.65 17.34 -0.32
N GLU A 114 -0.03 17.88 -1.37
CA GLU A 114 0.60 17.12 -2.45
C GLU A 114 2.12 17.24 -2.36
N PHE A 115 2.83 16.12 -2.42
CA PHE A 115 4.28 16.06 -2.37
C PHE A 115 4.84 15.34 -3.58
N PRO A 116 5.82 15.91 -4.29
CA PRO A 116 6.51 15.21 -5.38
C PRO A 116 7.41 14.10 -4.83
N SER A 117 7.46 12.99 -5.56
CA SER A 117 8.29 11.83 -5.27
C SER A 117 8.76 11.17 -6.56
N TYR A 118 9.45 10.04 -6.45
CA TYR A 118 9.91 9.24 -7.58
C TYR A 118 10.12 7.78 -7.20
N TYR A 119 10.09 6.89 -8.21
CA TYR A 119 10.24 5.44 -8.02
C TYR A 119 11.64 4.94 -8.30
N TYR A 120 12.00 3.86 -7.61
CA TYR A 120 13.19 3.04 -7.88
C TYR A 120 14.52 3.82 -7.89
N GLY A 121 14.64 4.83 -7.06
CA GLY A 121 15.83 5.67 -7.01
C GLY A 121 16.10 6.51 -8.25
N ASN A 122 15.17 6.57 -9.20
CA ASN A 122 15.32 7.27 -10.46
C ASN A 122 14.39 8.48 -10.55
N LYS A 123 14.94 9.68 -10.39
CA LYS A 123 14.20 10.97 -10.44
C LYS A 123 13.46 11.23 -11.76
N LYS A 124 13.67 10.43 -12.81
CA LYS A 124 12.87 10.52 -14.05
C LYS A 124 11.53 9.79 -13.93
N ASN A 125 11.38 8.92 -12.95
CA ASN A 125 10.14 8.20 -12.67
C ASN A 125 9.31 8.99 -11.65
N ASN A 126 8.81 10.16 -12.03
CA ASN A 126 8.05 11.03 -11.16
C ASN A 126 6.73 10.39 -10.72
N CYS A 127 6.37 10.59 -9.48
CA CYS A 127 5.06 10.34 -8.91
C CYS A 127 4.71 11.44 -7.90
N PHE A 128 3.50 11.39 -7.36
CA PHE A 128 3.03 12.32 -6.35
C PHE A 128 2.43 11.51 -5.20
N ILE A 129 2.63 11.98 -3.99
CA ILE A 129 2.02 11.42 -2.79
C ILE A 129 1.09 12.47 -2.21
N PHE A 130 -0.21 12.17 -2.19
CA PHE A 130 -1.18 12.97 -1.45
C PHE A 130 -1.15 12.53 0.00
N TYR A 131 -0.85 13.47 0.88
CA TYR A 131 -1.06 13.32 2.31
C TYR A 131 -2.38 13.99 2.69
N ALA A 132 -3.30 13.22 3.18
CA ALA A 132 -4.62 13.63 3.61
C ALA A 132 -4.78 13.37 5.12
N THR A 133 -5.26 14.37 5.87
CA THR A 133 -5.40 14.31 7.32
C THR A 133 -6.66 14.99 7.79
N VAL A 134 -7.24 14.54 8.89
CA VAL A 134 -8.46 15.13 9.48
C VAL A 134 -8.19 16.41 10.26
N GLU A 135 -6.94 16.64 10.66
CA GLU A 135 -6.52 17.80 11.44
C GLU A 135 -5.33 18.52 10.79
N GLU A 136 -5.29 19.85 10.89
CA GLU A 136 -4.10 20.61 10.47
C GLU A 136 -2.88 20.17 11.27
N ASN A 137 -1.77 19.98 10.56
CA ASN A 137 -0.48 19.66 11.15
C ASN A 137 0.67 20.18 10.28
N GLU A 138 1.86 20.25 10.87
CA GLU A 138 3.08 20.72 10.20
C GLU A 138 3.86 19.57 9.52
N PHE A 139 3.31 18.36 9.48
CA PHE A 139 4.00 17.23 8.86
C PHE A 139 4.12 17.43 7.34
N GLU A 140 5.34 17.29 6.86
CA GLU A 140 5.70 17.44 5.45
C GLU A 140 6.59 16.27 5.00
N LEU A 141 6.42 15.83 3.76
CA LEU A 141 7.26 14.81 3.16
C LEU A 141 8.46 15.45 2.46
N PRO A 142 9.67 14.94 2.67
CA PRO A 142 10.84 15.35 1.91
C PRO A 142 10.78 14.82 0.47
N TYR A 143 11.46 15.50 -0.48
CA TYR A 143 11.60 15.00 -1.84
C TYR A 143 12.56 13.81 -1.90
N LEU A 144 12.03 12.62 -1.70
CA LEU A 144 12.77 11.35 -1.69
C LEU A 144 12.09 10.32 -2.61
N ASP A 145 12.78 9.21 -2.81
CA ASP A 145 12.24 7.99 -3.40
C ASP A 145 11.14 7.38 -2.50
N GLU A 146 10.12 6.79 -3.10
CA GLU A 146 8.97 6.17 -2.44
C GLU A 146 9.35 5.32 -1.21
N GLU A 147 10.33 4.43 -1.38
CA GLU A 147 10.78 3.54 -0.31
C GLU A 147 11.28 4.33 0.92
N LYS A 148 12.02 5.41 0.68
CA LYS A 148 12.53 6.29 1.75
C LYS A 148 11.45 7.17 2.36
N ILE A 149 10.42 7.53 1.59
CA ILE A 149 9.25 8.23 2.13
C ILE A 149 8.48 7.33 3.08
N ILE A 150 8.24 6.07 2.73
CA ILE A 150 7.59 5.11 3.63
C ILE A 150 8.39 4.97 4.92
N GLU A 151 9.71 4.83 4.84
CA GLU A 151 10.58 4.79 6.03
C GLU A 151 10.47 6.08 6.84
N PHE A 152 10.52 7.25 6.19
CA PHE A 152 10.38 8.56 6.83
C PHE A 152 9.06 8.71 7.58
N ILE A 153 7.94 8.28 6.99
CA ILE A 153 6.62 8.28 7.63
C ILE A 153 6.67 7.42 8.91
N CYS A 154 7.20 6.19 8.83
CA CYS A 154 7.30 5.30 9.98
C CYS A 154 8.16 5.84 11.10
N GLN A 155 9.14 6.71 10.80
CA GLN A 155 10.04 7.31 11.79
C GLN A 155 9.49 8.58 12.44
N ASN A 156 8.74 9.40 11.69
CA ASN A 156 8.48 10.80 12.05
C ASN A 156 7.01 11.13 12.27
N LEU A 157 6.08 10.29 11.79
CA LEU A 157 4.65 10.50 12.02
C LEU A 157 4.19 9.69 13.25
N ASP A 158 3.34 10.29 14.07
CA ASP A 158 2.73 9.62 15.20
C ASP A 158 1.46 8.87 14.77
N PHE A 159 1.54 7.55 14.78
CA PHE A 159 0.45 6.61 14.56
C PHE A 159 0.73 5.30 15.29
N GLU A 160 -0.31 4.53 15.56
CA GLU A 160 -0.19 3.21 16.19
C GLU A 160 -0.05 2.09 15.14
N THR A 161 -0.91 2.10 14.12
CA THR A 161 -0.99 1.05 13.10
C THR A 161 -1.07 1.66 11.71
N ILE A 162 -0.11 1.33 10.85
CA ILE A 162 -0.19 1.69 9.43
C ILE A 162 -0.80 0.55 8.62
N GLY A 163 -1.80 0.89 7.82
CA GLY A 163 -2.46 -0.02 6.90
C GLY A 163 -2.03 0.15 5.45
N ASP A 164 -2.12 -0.92 4.66
CA ASP A 164 -1.91 -0.90 3.21
C ASP A 164 -2.89 -1.86 2.52
N LEU A 165 -3.77 -1.33 1.68
CA LEU A 165 -4.78 -2.10 0.94
C LEU A 165 -4.25 -2.72 -0.36
N CYS A 166 -3.05 -2.33 -0.78
CA CYS A 166 -2.40 -2.75 -2.03
C CYS A 166 -0.91 -3.10 -1.80
N MET A 167 -0.61 -3.90 -0.77
CA MET A 167 0.75 -4.06 -0.20
C MET A 167 1.86 -4.38 -1.19
N GLY A 168 1.55 -4.95 -2.33
CA GLY A 168 2.59 -5.35 -3.26
C GLY A 168 3.58 -6.33 -2.64
N LYS A 169 4.84 -5.95 -2.58
CA LYS A 169 5.92 -6.72 -1.95
C LYS A 169 6.17 -6.31 -0.49
N GLY A 170 5.31 -5.44 0.05
CA GLY A 170 5.22 -5.13 1.46
C GLY A 170 6.21 -4.12 2.01
N LEU A 171 6.59 -3.09 1.24
CA LEU A 171 7.49 -2.04 1.74
C LEU A 171 6.93 -1.36 3.00
N VAL A 172 5.63 -1.05 3.01
CA VAL A 172 4.96 -0.43 4.16
C VAL A 172 5.09 -1.32 5.40
N GLY A 173 4.72 -2.60 5.30
CA GLY A 173 4.83 -3.55 6.41
C GLY A 173 6.26 -3.78 6.87
N PHE A 174 7.23 -3.82 5.93
CA PHE A 174 8.64 -3.98 6.26
C PHE A 174 9.17 -2.81 7.08
N TYR A 175 8.93 -1.56 6.65
CA TYR A 175 9.42 -0.39 7.36
C TYR A 175 8.67 -0.14 8.67
N ALA A 176 7.37 -0.40 8.73
CA ALA A 176 6.63 -0.37 9.99
C ALA A 176 7.23 -1.36 11.00
N ASN A 177 7.44 -2.61 10.61
CA ASN A 177 8.09 -3.62 11.48
C ASN A 177 9.50 -3.21 11.91
N LYS A 178 10.31 -2.66 11.00
CA LYS A 178 11.67 -2.20 11.28
C LYS A 178 11.71 -1.10 12.35
N HIS A 179 10.67 -0.25 12.41
CA HIS A 179 10.54 0.84 13.37
C HIS A 179 9.58 0.53 14.54
N ASN A 180 9.29 -0.77 14.77
CA ASN A 180 8.43 -1.25 15.86
C ASN A 180 7.01 -0.64 15.86
N LYS A 181 6.51 -0.22 14.69
CA LYS A 181 5.12 0.18 14.49
C LYS A 181 4.29 -1.03 14.10
N LYS A 182 3.02 -1.08 14.50
CA LYS A 182 2.10 -2.10 14.01
C LYS A 182 1.75 -1.86 12.54
N PHE A 183 1.49 -2.93 11.81
CA PHE A 183 0.99 -2.82 10.44
C PHE A 183 -0.12 -3.83 10.16
N ALA A 184 -0.99 -3.44 9.24
CA ALA A 184 -2.09 -4.26 8.73
C ALA A 184 -2.09 -4.17 7.20
N GLY A 185 -2.30 -5.29 6.49
CA GLY A 185 -2.31 -5.15 5.05
C GLY A 185 -2.90 -6.28 4.25
N THR A 186 -3.27 -5.93 3.02
CA THR A 186 -3.85 -6.87 2.06
C THR A 186 -3.12 -6.81 0.73
N GLU A 187 -3.02 -7.97 0.07
CA GLU A 187 -2.43 -8.10 -1.26
C GLU A 187 -3.18 -9.18 -2.04
N LEU A 188 -3.51 -8.89 -3.30
CA LEU A 188 -4.20 -9.80 -4.20
C LEU A 188 -3.37 -11.04 -4.54
N ASN A 189 -2.04 -10.89 -4.64
CA ASN A 189 -1.12 -11.91 -5.13
C ASN A 189 -0.29 -12.52 -3.99
N GLU A 190 -0.59 -13.75 -3.62
CA GLU A 190 0.13 -14.51 -2.60
C GLU A 190 1.66 -14.50 -2.76
N LYS A 191 2.14 -14.50 -4.03
CA LYS A 191 3.56 -14.53 -4.34
C LYS A 191 4.26 -13.22 -3.98
N ARG A 192 3.53 -12.10 -4.11
CA ARG A 192 4.01 -10.78 -3.70
C ARG A 192 3.99 -10.66 -2.17
N LEU A 193 2.89 -11.10 -1.54
CA LEU A 193 2.78 -11.07 -0.09
C LEU A 193 3.86 -11.93 0.60
N ALA A 194 4.19 -13.08 0.03
CA ALA A 194 5.28 -13.92 0.52
C ALA A 194 6.66 -13.23 0.50
N CYS A 195 6.85 -12.21 -0.36
CA CYS A 195 8.08 -11.40 -0.33
C CYS A 195 8.19 -10.59 0.96
N LEU A 196 7.08 -10.01 1.45
CA LEU A 196 7.07 -9.31 2.75
C LEU A 196 7.53 -10.22 3.88
N ILE A 197 7.03 -11.45 3.92
CA ILE A 197 7.40 -12.42 4.96
C ILE A 197 8.93 -12.66 4.94
N GLU A 198 9.48 -12.86 3.74
CA GLU A 198 10.95 -13.01 3.59
C GLU A 198 11.71 -11.73 3.95
N HIS A 199 11.21 -10.55 3.59
CA HIS A 199 11.83 -9.26 3.95
C HIS A 199 11.95 -9.13 5.47
N ILE A 200 10.87 -9.42 6.20
CA ILE A 200 10.84 -9.34 7.67
C ILE A 200 11.74 -10.41 8.28
N ASN A 201 11.64 -11.67 7.84
CA ASN A 201 12.44 -12.77 8.38
C ASN A 201 13.95 -12.56 8.18
N GLN A 202 14.35 -11.91 7.10
CA GLN A 202 15.76 -11.63 6.82
C GLN A 202 16.19 -10.21 7.21
N ASN A 203 15.27 -9.40 7.73
CA ASN A 203 15.50 -8.00 8.10
C ASN A 203 16.15 -7.17 6.98
N LYS A 204 15.74 -7.41 5.73
CA LYS A 204 16.23 -6.68 4.55
C LYS A 204 15.27 -6.82 3.36
N ILE A 205 15.29 -5.81 2.46
CA ILE A 205 14.60 -5.90 1.17
C ILE A 205 15.35 -6.85 0.24
N ILE A 206 14.69 -7.93 -0.19
CA ILE A 206 15.29 -9.00 -1.01
C ILE A 206 14.87 -8.87 -2.48
N VAL A 207 13.65 -8.39 -2.71
CA VAL A 207 13.03 -8.29 -4.03
C VAL A 207 12.45 -6.89 -4.21
N ARG A 208 12.97 -6.14 -5.16
CA ARG A 208 12.45 -4.83 -5.60
C ARG A 208 11.59 -4.95 -6.84
#